data_297d8c07bbbd28ac070633090fcb66d9
#
_entry.id   297d8c07bbbd28ac070633090fcb66d9
#
_cell.length_a   1.000
_cell.length_b   1.000
_cell.length_c   1.000
_cell.angle_alpha   90.00
_cell.angle_beta   90.00
_cell.angle_gamma   90.00
#
_symmetry.space_group_name_H-M   'P 1'
#
loop_
_entity.id
_entity.type
_entity.pdbx_description
1 polymer ?
#
loop_
_entity_poly.entity_id
_entity_poly.type
_entity_poly.pdbx_seq_one_letter_code
_entity_poly.pdbx_strand_id
1 'polypeptide(L)'
;MISKLFSLVSAFYIIFVSITSATNTTDRIVQISNSVFTSNLLQGYHVFRKYQETTAFELSSSSDVFVKIPGLTLGTHHSQPMVYQLQFQGTCQQHSPATHSFIRFLVDNRVLISNYLLPNNDRRQALAPELGISNVDVDYRGGSMSYGALTTAAIPCPKSDLILLKGGTHIIEVASRFVTNGKLYIYGGELTVQMMQYQVGTNITIPSPIIRE
;
A
#
# COMPACT_ATOMS: atom_id res chain seq x y z
N MET A 1 42.31 53.49 -17.13
CA MET A 1 42.04 52.07 -17.44
C MET A 1 40.91 51.64 -16.59
N ILE A 2 39.73 51.44 -17.19
CA ILE A 2 38.44 51.29 -16.49
C ILE A 2 38.08 49.81 -16.53
N SER A 3 38.05 49.18 -15.35
CA SER A 3 37.59 47.83 -15.15
C SER A 3 36.06 47.82 -15.06
N LYS A 4 35.39 47.08 -15.98
CA LYS A 4 33.94 46.89 -15.96
C LYS A 4 33.61 45.71 -15.03
N LEU A 5 32.88 46.04 -14.00
CA LEU A 5 32.24 45.10 -13.08
C LEU A 5 30.95 44.59 -13.72
N PHE A 6 30.86 43.30 -14.05
CA PHE A 6 29.61 42.66 -14.44
C PHE A 6 28.92 42.17 -13.19
N SER A 7 27.77 42.79 -12.91
CA SER A 7 26.82 42.33 -11.85
C SER A 7 25.93 41.24 -12.41
N LEU A 8 26.06 40.03 -11.89
CA LEU A 8 25.13 38.93 -12.14
C LEU A 8 24.00 39.02 -11.11
N VAL A 9 22.82 39.43 -11.56
CA VAL A 9 21.60 39.41 -10.76
C VAL A 9 20.98 38.02 -10.89
N SER A 10 21.17 37.19 -9.89
CA SER A 10 20.46 35.92 -9.75
C SER A 10 19.05 36.20 -9.23
N ALA A 11 18.05 36.02 -10.06
CA ALA A 11 16.66 36.05 -9.66
C ALA A 11 16.30 34.74 -8.94
N PHE A 12 16.23 34.79 -7.62
CA PHE A 12 15.63 33.72 -6.81
C PHE A 12 14.10 33.82 -6.89
N TYR A 13 13.47 32.87 -7.57
CA TYR A 13 12.03 32.68 -7.48
C TYR A 13 11.72 31.94 -6.20
N ILE A 14 11.22 32.66 -5.20
CA ILE A 14 10.68 32.08 -3.97
C ILE A 14 9.24 31.67 -4.25
N ILE A 15 9.00 30.38 -4.35
CA ILE A 15 7.64 29.81 -4.43
C ILE A 15 7.08 29.80 -3.00
N PHE A 16 6.16 30.71 -2.68
CA PHE A 16 5.37 30.66 -1.48
C PHE A 16 4.30 29.57 -1.60
N VAL A 17 4.49 28.47 -0.91
CA VAL A 17 3.41 27.49 -0.69
C VAL A 17 2.62 27.96 0.52
N SER A 18 1.43 28.50 0.28
CA SER A 18 0.50 28.84 1.36
C SER A 18 -0.08 27.56 1.95
N ILE A 19 0.41 27.16 3.12
CA ILE A 19 -0.17 26.07 3.91
C ILE A 19 -1.29 26.67 4.74
N THR A 20 -2.53 26.52 4.31
CA THR A 20 -3.70 26.80 5.15
C THR A 20 -3.89 25.65 6.13
N SER A 21 -3.66 25.92 7.41
CA SER A 21 -3.93 24.98 8.51
C SER A 21 -5.44 24.86 8.68
N ALA A 22 -6.00 23.72 8.26
CA ALA A 22 -7.35 23.31 8.66
C ALA A 22 -7.24 22.43 9.91
N THR A 23 -7.84 22.89 10.99
CA THR A 23 -7.91 22.19 12.27
C THR A 23 -8.91 21.06 12.23
N ASN A 24 -8.50 19.90 12.76
CA ASN A 24 -9.32 18.77 13.21
C ASN A 24 -10.21 18.05 12.19
N THR A 25 -9.60 17.15 11.42
CA THR A 25 -10.18 15.83 11.09
C THR A 25 -9.03 14.89 10.75
N THR A 26 -9.10 13.65 11.20
CA THR A 26 -8.10 12.60 11.04
C THR A 26 -7.87 12.14 9.59
N ASP A 27 -8.61 12.68 8.65
CA ASP A 27 -8.48 12.41 7.22
C ASP A 27 -7.97 13.67 6.50
N ARG A 28 -6.66 13.77 6.30
CA ARG A 28 -6.09 14.80 5.41
C ARG A 28 -6.28 14.36 3.96
N ILE A 29 -7.25 14.97 3.29
CA ILE A 29 -7.35 14.91 1.82
C ILE A 29 -6.39 15.96 1.28
N VAL A 30 -5.32 15.54 0.65
CA VAL A 30 -4.45 16.44 -0.12
C VAL A 30 -4.95 16.43 -1.56
N GLN A 31 -5.71 17.45 -1.94
CA GLN A 31 -6.10 17.62 -3.33
C GLN A 31 -5.00 18.42 -4.05
N ILE A 32 -4.25 17.74 -4.90
CA ILE A 32 -3.26 18.38 -5.77
C ILE A 32 -3.98 18.69 -7.09
N SER A 33 -4.39 19.93 -7.28
CA SER A 33 -4.85 20.39 -8.60
C SER A 33 -3.63 20.73 -9.46
N ASN A 34 -3.24 19.82 -10.34
CA ASN A 34 -2.20 20.08 -11.34
C ASN A 34 -2.83 20.74 -12.58
N SER A 35 -2.74 22.04 -12.67
CA SER A 35 -3.16 22.81 -13.84
C SER A 35 -2.12 22.80 -15.00
N VAL A 36 -1.06 22.02 -14.92
CA VAL A 36 0.08 22.14 -15.87
C VAL A 36 0.34 20.87 -16.68
N PHE A 37 -0.28 19.73 -16.37
CA PHE A 37 -0.12 18.55 -17.21
C PHE A 37 -1.29 18.39 -18.18
N THR A 38 -1.05 18.71 -19.44
CA THR A 38 -1.96 18.52 -20.59
C THR A 38 -2.18 17.06 -20.98
N SER A 39 -2.13 16.11 -20.06
CA SER A 39 -2.73 14.81 -20.34
C SER A 39 -4.21 14.88 -19.92
N ASN A 40 -5.06 15.18 -20.88
CA ASN A 40 -6.53 15.16 -20.75
C ASN A 40 -7.11 13.80 -20.33
N LEU A 41 -6.27 12.89 -19.85
CA LEU A 41 -6.64 11.51 -19.53
C LEU A 41 -6.98 11.33 -18.04
N LEU A 42 -6.34 12.09 -17.14
CA LEU A 42 -6.58 12.00 -15.70
C LEU A 42 -7.71 12.98 -15.31
N GLN A 43 -8.84 12.45 -14.84
CA GLN A 43 -10.02 13.25 -14.43
C GLN A 43 -10.07 13.52 -12.94
N GLY A 44 -9.52 12.64 -12.12
CA GLY A 44 -9.53 12.77 -10.67
C GLY A 44 -8.32 12.09 -10.02
N TYR A 45 -7.88 12.68 -8.92
CA TYR A 45 -6.79 12.17 -8.12
C TYR A 45 -7.07 12.40 -6.64
N HIS A 46 -7.03 11.36 -5.85
CA HIS A 46 -7.25 11.41 -4.41
C HIS A 46 -6.13 10.68 -3.68
N VAL A 47 -5.69 11.22 -2.55
CA VAL A 47 -4.69 10.59 -1.68
C VAL A 47 -5.26 10.46 -0.27
N PHE A 48 -5.23 9.27 0.25
CA PHE A 48 -5.64 8.95 1.61
C PHE A 48 -4.47 8.38 2.38
N ARG A 49 -4.37 8.73 3.66
CA ARG A 49 -3.38 8.17 4.58
C ARG A 49 -4.07 7.66 5.82
N LYS A 50 -3.69 6.48 6.26
CA LYS A 50 -4.12 5.85 7.50
C LYS A 50 -2.90 5.45 8.31
N TYR A 51 -3.01 5.58 9.61
CA TYR A 51 -1.93 5.27 10.53
C TYR A 51 -2.34 4.13 11.45
N GLN A 52 -1.37 3.31 11.80
CA GLN A 52 -1.55 2.25 12.79
C GLN A 52 -2.02 2.87 14.12
N GLU A 53 -3.07 2.30 14.72
CA GLU A 53 -3.64 2.83 15.98
C GLU A 53 -2.73 2.65 17.18
N THR A 54 -1.97 1.56 17.20
CA THR A 54 -1.08 1.22 18.30
C THR A 54 0.38 1.44 17.91
N THR A 55 1.24 1.77 18.89
CA THR A 55 2.67 1.92 18.67
C THR A 55 3.30 0.63 18.13
N ALA A 56 2.82 -0.52 18.60
CA ALA A 56 3.21 -1.84 18.14
C ALA A 56 1.95 -2.71 17.95
N PHE A 57 1.87 -3.41 16.83
CA PHE A 57 0.91 -4.46 16.59
C PHE A 57 1.62 -5.81 16.71
N GLU A 58 1.14 -6.69 17.59
CA GLU A 58 1.73 -7.99 17.87
C GLU A 58 0.88 -9.12 17.27
N LEU A 59 1.53 -10.00 16.53
CA LEU A 59 1.03 -11.31 16.18
C LEU A 59 1.78 -12.37 17.00
N SER A 60 1.06 -13.13 17.82
CA SER A 60 1.64 -14.09 18.76
C SER A 60 1.43 -15.57 18.34
N SER A 61 0.70 -15.82 17.27
CA SER A 61 0.46 -17.17 16.74
C SER A 61 0.56 -17.19 15.21
N SER A 62 1.15 -18.24 14.67
CA SER A 62 1.12 -18.52 13.23
C SER A 62 -0.31 -18.82 12.79
N SER A 63 -0.66 -18.43 11.57
CA SER A 63 -1.99 -18.62 10.99
C SER A 63 -1.90 -18.64 9.47
N ASP A 64 -2.83 -19.32 8.82
CA ASP A 64 -3.08 -19.17 7.39
C ASP A 64 -3.94 -17.94 7.05
N VAL A 65 -4.54 -17.33 8.08
CA VAL A 65 -5.30 -16.10 7.94
C VAL A 65 -4.39 -14.90 8.13
N PHE A 66 -4.47 -13.94 7.23
CA PHE A 66 -3.87 -12.63 7.42
C PHE A 66 -4.69 -11.83 8.44
N VAL A 67 -4.04 -11.39 9.50
CA VAL A 67 -4.64 -10.58 10.55
C VAL A 67 -4.48 -9.11 10.20
N LYS A 68 -5.58 -8.38 10.21
CA LYS A 68 -5.64 -6.95 9.86
C LYS A 68 -4.90 -6.12 10.91
N ILE A 69 -4.11 -5.16 10.44
CA ILE A 69 -3.41 -4.22 11.32
C ILE A 69 -4.38 -3.10 11.69
N PRO A 70 -4.67 -2.88 12.98
CA PRO A 70 -5.62 -1.85 13.43
C PRO A 70 -5.23 -0.45 12.93
N GLY A 71 -6.23 0.31 12.50
CA GLY A 71 -6.07 1.68 11.95
C GLY A 71 -5.73 1.74 10.47
N LEU A 72 -5.29 0.63 9.86
CA LEU A 72 -4.89 0.59 8.45
C LEU A 72 -6.03 0.08 7.54
N THR A 73 -7.23 0.63 7.74
CA THR A 73 -8.41 0.31 6.94
C THR A 73 -8.94 1.57 6.25
N LEU A 74 -9.21 1.50 4.96
CA LEU A 74 -9.83 2.55 4.17
C LEU A 74 -11.03 2.00 3.41
N GLY A 75 -12.22 2.56 3.66
CA GLY A 75 -13.40 2.35 2.84
C GLY A 75 -13.50 3.42 1.76
N THR A 76 -13.80 3.02 0.53
CA THR A 76 -13.98 3.92 -0.62
C THR A 76 -15.24 3.56 -1.38
N HIS A 77 -15.83 4.54 -2.07
CA HIS A 77 -16.92 4.31 -3.01
C HIS A 77 -16.73 5.18 -4.26
N HIS A 78 -16.84 4.57 -5.44
CA HIS A 78 -16.79 5.29 -6.72
C HIS A 78 -17.65 4.59 -7.77
N SER A 79 -18.19 5.36 -8.70
CA SER A 79 -19.10 4.85 -9.75
C SER A 79 -18.36 4.35 -11.00
N GLN A 80 -17.13 4.83 -11.23
CA GLN A 80 -16.32 4.49 -12.40
C GLN A 80 -15.08 3.70 -12.02
N PRO A 81 -14.48 2.90 -12.90
CA PRO A 81 -13.23 2.23 -12.60
C PRO A 81 -12.14 3.23 -12.20
N MET A 82 -11.36 2.88 -11.17
CA MET A 82 -10.24 3.69 -10.68
C MET A 82 -9.00 2.85 -10.49
N VAL A 83 -7.85 3.43 -10.80
CA VAL A 83 -6.54 2.85 -10.47
C VAL A 83 -6.21 3.19 -9.03
N TYR A 84 -5.82 2.19 -8.28
CA TYR A 84 -5.37 2.30 -6.89
C TYR A 84 -3.88 1.99 -6.83
N GLN A 85 -3.09 2.96 -6.39
CA GLN A 85 -1.73 2.73 -5.94
C GLN A 85 -1.74 2.59 -4.43
N LEU A 86 -1.46 1.39 -3.96
CA LEU A 86 -1.45 1.01 -2.56
C LEU A 86 -0.01 1.00 -2.06
N GLN A 87 0.26 1.66 -0.94
CA GLN A 87 1.59 1.70 -0.33
C GLN A 87 1.45 1.52 1.17
N PHE A 88 2.19 0.58 1.71
CA PHE A 88 2.38 0.40 3.14
C PHE A 88 3.84 0.67 3.48
N GLN A 89 4.07 1.40 4.55
CA GLN A 89 5.37 1.61 5.17
C GLN A 89 5.26 1.26 6.65
N GLY A 90 6.24 0.56 7.16
CA GLY A 90 6.32 0.17 8.56
C GLY A 90 7.61 -0.57 8.84
N THR A 91 7.82 -0.89 10.09
CA THR A 91 8.98 -1.65 10.56
C THR A 91 8.50 -2.97 11.15
N CYS A 92 9.07 -4.07 10.70
CA CYS A 92 8.79 -5.42 11.18
C CYS A 92 9.92 -5.92 12.08
N GLN A 93 9.56 -6.52 13.20
CA GLN A 93 10.50 -7.18 14.11
C GLN A 93 9.99 -8.57 14.41
N GLN A 94 10.81 -9.57 14.16
CA GLN A 94 10.47 -10.96 14.44
C GLN A 94 11.25 -11.43 15.68
N HIS A 95 10.52 -12.11 16.57
CA HIS A 95 11.10 -12.78 17.71
C HIS A 95 11.07 -14.28 17.48
N SER A 96 12.26 -14.89 17.62
CA SER A 96 12.55 -16.33 17.51
C SER A 96 11.35 -17.30 17.67
N PRO A 97 11.32 -18.43 16.96
CA PRO A 97 12.34 -18.92 16.04
C PRO A 97 12.28 -18.25 14.66
N ALA A 98 13.28 -18.59 13.80
CA ALA A 98 13.30 -18.11 12.43
C ALA A 98 11.97 -18.40 11.71
N THR A 99 11.37 -17.38 11.13
CA THR A 99 10.09 -17.48 10.45
C THR A 99 10.01 -16.56 9.24
N HIS A 100 9.12 -16.88 8.32
CA HIS A 100 8.74 -15.98 7.25
C HIS A 100 7.50 -15.21 7.67
N SER A 101 7.52 -13.89 7.47
CA SER A 101 6.35 -13.03 7.64
C SER A 101 6.01 -12.32 6.34
N PHE A 102 4.74 -12.07 6.15
CA PHE A 102 4.18 -11.49 4.95
C PHE A 102 3.31 -10.30 5.31
N ILE A 103 3.49 -9.19 4.57
CA ILE A 103 2.57 -8.06 4.55
C ILE A 103 1.79 -8.12 3.25
N ARG A 104 0.46 -8.00 3.33
CA ARG A 104 -0.43 -8.00 2.17
C ARG A 104 -1.52 -6.95 2.31
N PHE A 105 -1.97 -6.47 1.16
CA PHE A 105 -3.23 -5.74 1.10
C PHE A 105 -4.38 -6.74 1.03
N LEU A 106 -5.44 -6.44 1.75
CA LEU A 106 -6.73 -7.06 1.52
C LEU A 106 -7.60 -6.07 0.74
N VAL A 107 -8.31 -6.59 -0.23
CA VAL A 107 -9.35 -5.87 -0.97
C VAL A 107 -10.65 -6.66 -0.74
N ASP A 108 -11.62 -6.05 -0.10
CA ASP A 108 -12.90 -6.68 0.21
C ASP A 108 -12.73 -8.02 0.95
N ASN A 109 -11.84 -8.02 1.96
CA ASN A 109 -11.46 -9.19 2.76
C ASN A 109 -10.77 -10.34 2.00
N ARG A 110 -10.27 -10.09 0.78
CA ARG A 110 -9.50 -11.04 -0.03
C ARG A 110 -8.03 -10.61 -0.09
N VAL A 111 -7.12 -11.56 -0.02
CA VAL A 111 -5.67 -11.30 -0.07
C VAL A 111 -5.24 -10.98 -1.48
N LEU A 112 -4.62 -9.82 -1.68
CA LEU A 112 -4.03 -9.45 -2.96
C LEU A 112 -2.63 -10.08 -3.10
N ILE A 113 -2.51 -11.03 -4.03
CA ILE A 113 -1.26 -11.69 -4.39
C ILE A 113 -1.03 -11.52 -5.88
N SER A 114 -0.04 -10.74 -6.26
CA SER A 114 0.18 -10.35 -7.66
C SER A 114 -1.09 -9.68 -8.22
N ASN A 115 -1.76 -10.32 -9.17
CA ASN A 115 -3.01 -9.84 -9.76
C ASN A 115 -4.23 -10.72 -9.40
N TYR A 116 -4.18 -11.39 -8.24
CA TYR A 116 -5.26 -12.26 -7.79
C TYR A 116 -5.79 -11.81 -6.43
N LEU A 117 -7.11 -11.90 -6.26
CA LEU A 117 -7.81 -11.75 -4.98
C LEU A 117 -8.20 -13.14 -4.49
N LEU A 118 -7.46 -13.64 -3.52
CA LEU A 118 -7.58 -15.00 -2.97
C LEU A 118 -8.31 -14.97 -1.62
N PRO A 119 -8.96 -16.07 -1.21
CA PRO A 119 -9.60 -16.12 0.09
C PRO A 119 -8.59 -15.92 1.23
N ASN A 120 -8.99 -15.17 2.26
CA ASN A 120 -8.16 -14.96 3.46
C ASN A 120 -8.34 -16.11 4.47
N ASN A 121 -8.05 -17.33 4.03
CA ASN A 121 -8.06 -18.56 4.85
C ASN A 121 -7.13 -19.62 4.24
N ASP A 122 -7.13 -20.84 4.79
CA ASP A 122 -6.33 -21.99 4.36
C ASP A 122 -6.61 -22.44 2.91
N ARG A 123 -7.84 -22.24 2.41
CA ARG A 123 -8.21 -22.57 1.00
C ARG A 123 -7.31 -21.87 -0.01
N ARG A 124 -6.71 -20.72 0.36
CA ARG A 124 -5.76 -20.00 -0.50
C ARG A 124 -4.59 -20.87 -0.92
N GLN A 125 -4.11 -21.76 -0.05
CA GLN A 125 -2.98 -22.63 -0.35
C GLN A 125 -3.33 -23.68 -1.42
N ALA A 126 -4.58 -24.11 -1.46
CA ALA A 126 -5.05 -25.06 -2.47
C ALA A 126 -5.07 -24.46 -3.89
N LEU A 127 -5.10 -23.13 -4.00
CA LEU A 127 -5.08 -22.42 -5.29
C LEU A 127 -3.66 -22.24 -5.84
N ALA A 128 -2.61 -22.56 -5.09
CA ALA A 128 -1.23 -22.37 -5.52
C ALA A 128 -0.90 -23.02 -6.88
N PRO A 129 -1.33 -24.25 -7.20
CA PRO A 129 -1.07 -24.85 -8.51
C PRO A 129 -1.68 -24.09 -9.67
N GLU A 130 -2.87 -23.49 -9.49
CA GLU A 130 -3.55 -22.68 -10.51
C GLU A 130 -2.78 -21.40 -10.83
N LEU A 131 -1.98 -20.94 -9.87
CA LEU A 131 -1.12 -19.77 -10.00
C LEU A 131 0.28 -20.11 -10.53
N GLY A 132 0.52 -21.36 -10.90
CA GLY A 132 1.83 -21.86 -11.32
C GLY A 132 2.85 -21.92 -10.18
N ILE A 133 2.38 -22.11 -8.95
CA ILE A 133 3.22 -22.27 -7.77
C ILE A 133 3.17 -23.73 -7.34
N SER A 134 4.32 -24.35 -7.21
CA SER A 134 4.42 -25.75 -6.76
C SER A 134 5.32 -25.84 -5.52
N ASN A 135 4.91 -26.65 -4.56
CA ASN A 135 5.70 -27.04 -3.38
C ASN A 135 6.11 -25.91 -2.42
N VAL A 136 5.51 -24.72 -2.52
CA VAL A 136 5.76 -23.62 -1.60
C VAL A 136 4.45 -22.91 -1.24
N ASP A 137 4.45 -22.21 -0.13
CA ASP A 137 3.34 -21.38 0.31
C ASP A 137 3.03 -20.31 -0.76
N VAL A 138 1.75 -20.18 -1.13
CA VAL A 138 1.28 -19.20 -2.14
C VAL A 138 1.69 -17.77 -1.80
N ASP A 139 1.86 -17.49 -0.53
CA ASP A 139 2.21 -16.14 -0.05
C ASP A 139 3.68 -15.75 -0.29
N TYR A 140 4.53 -16.68 -0.75
CA TYR A 140 5.86 -16.33 -1.28
C TYR A 140 5.77 -15.53 -2.58
N ARG A 141 4.63 -15.60 -3.27
CA ARG A 141 4.35 -14.75 -4.43
C ARG A 141 3.72 -13.43 -3.99
N GLY A 142 3.95 -12.35 -4.73
CA GLY A 142 3.34 -11.04 -4.46
C GLY A 142 4.20 -10.09 -3.63
N GLY A 143 5.50 -10.31 -3.58
CA GLY A 143 6.48 -9.40 -2.96
C GLY A 143 6.43 -9.43 -1.43
N SER A 144 6.99 -8.46 -0.82
CA SER A 144 7.20 -8.19 0.60
C SER A 144 7.07 -9.38 1.55
N MET A 145 8.18 -10.05 1.73
CA MET A 145 8.39 -11.10 2.71
C MET A 145 9.61 -10.71 3.54
N SER A 146 9.53 -10.86 4.84
CA SER A 146 10.72 -10.78 5.70
C SER A 146 11.00 -12.14 6.33
N TYR A 147 12.28 -12.45 6.45
CA TYR A 147 12.77 -13.64 7.13
C TYR A 147 13.57 -13.24 8.36
N GLY A 148 13.08 -13.59 9.52
CA GLY A 148 13.78 -13.38 10.78
C GLY A 148 14.52 -14.65 11.20
N ALA A 149 15.84 -14.58 11.27
CA ALA A 149 16.67 -15.62 11.81
C ALA A 149 17.33 -15.13 13.10
N LEU A 150 16.87 -15.59 14.25
CA LEU A 150 17.52 -15.40 15.57
C LEU A 150 17.88 -13.95 15.96
N THR A 151 17.50 -12.95 15.17
CA THR A 151 17.80 -11.54 15.46
C THR A 151 16.52 -10.80 15.86
N THR A 152 16.64 -9.99 16.89
CA THR A 152 15.59 -9.06 17.33
C THR A 152 15.64 -7.74 16.54
N ALA A 153 16.31 -7.72 15.40
CA ALA A 153 16.43 -6.51 14.60
C ALA A 153 15.10 -6.10 14.01
N ALA A 154 14.77 -4.84 14.17
CA ALA A 154 13.65 -4.20 13.49
C ALA A 154 14.09 -3.76 12.08
N ILE A 155 13.41 -4.22 11.05
CA ILE A 155 13.73 -3.94 9.64
C ILE A 155 12.55 -3.30 8.93
N PRO A 156 12.77 -2.39 7.97
CA PRO A 156 11.69 -1.89 7.12
C PRO A 156 10.99 -3.05 6.38
N CYS A 157 9.65 -3.01 6.35
CA CYS A 157 8.84 -4.00 5.65
C CYS A 157 7.82 -3.32 4.71
N PRO A 158 8.27 -2.55 3.72
CA PRO A 158 7.38 -1.85 2.81
C PRO A 158 6.64 -2.83 1.89
N LYS A 159 5.44 -2.44 1.48
CA LYS A 159 4.66 -3.15 0.47
C LYS A 159 3.99 -2.13 -0.45
N SER A 160 4.01 -2.38 -1.76
CA SER A 160 3.27 -1.59 -2.74
C SER A 160 2.62 -2.48 -3.77
N ASP A 161 1.44 -2.06 -4.25
CA ASP A 161 0.72 -2.68 -5.35
C ASP A 161 0.01 -1.61 -6.19
N LEU A 162 -0.27 -1.94 -7.43
CA LEU A 162 -1.01 -1.11 -8.37
C LEU A 162 -2.10 -1.96 -9.02
N ILE A 163 -3.37 -1.58 -8.81
CA ILE A 163 -4.52 -2.36 -9.27
C ILE A 163 -5.60 -1.46 -9.87
N LEU A 164 -6.39 -2.00 -10.78
CA LEU A 164 -7.60 -1.36 -11.30
C LEU A 164 -8.83 -1.99 -10.64
N LEU A 165 -9.59 -1.21 -9.87
CA LEU A 165 -10.85 -1.65 -9.29
C LEU A 165 -12.02 -1.09 -10.11
N LYS A 166 -13.05 -1.91 -10.31
CA LYS A 166 -14.30 -1.53 -10.96
C LYS A 166 -15.07 -0.56 -10.07
N GLY A 167 -16.07 0.14 -10.62
CA GLY A 167 -16.99 0.93 -9.81
C GLY A 167 -17.68 0.09 -8.73
N GLY A 168 -17.79 0.64 -7.54
CA GLY A 168 -18.35 -0.04 -6.37
C GLY A 168 -17.84 0.53 -5.06
N THR A 169 -18.20 -0.15 -3.98
CA THR A 169 -17.63 0.08 -2.64
C THR A 169 -16.52 -0.93 -2.42
N HIS A 170 -15.37 -0.43 -2.00
CA HIS A 170 -14.19 -1.26 -1.71
C HIS A 170 -13.62 -0.94 -0.34
N ILE A 171 -13.17 -1.97 0.35
CA ILE A 171 -12.46 -1.86 1.62
C ILE A 171 -11.03 -2.31 1.39
N ILE A 172 -10.09 -1.39 1.58
CA ILE A 172 -8.65 -1.65 1.48
C ILE A 172 -8.08 -1.74 2.89
N GLU A 173 -7.34 -2.79 3.17
CA GLU A 173 -6.75 -3.04 4.48
C GLU A 173 -5.31 -3.52 4.33
N VAL A 174 -4.49 -3.26 5.33
CA VAL A 174 -3.16 -3.90 5.46
C VAL A 174 -3.27 -5.01 6.48
N ALA A 175 -2.73 -6.16 6.12
CA ALA A 175 -2.76 -7.33 6.99
C ALA A 175 -1.42 -8.07 6.95
N SER A 176 -1.16 -8.83 8.00
CA SER A 176 0.06 -9.59 8.15
C SER A 176 -0.21 -11.00 8.65
N ARG A 177 0.68 -11.93 8.29
CA ARG A 177 0.77 -13.26 8.88
C ARG A 177 2.23 -13.72 8.95
N PHE A 178 2.50 -14.75 9.73
CA PHE A 178 3.78 -15.46 9.72
C PHE A 178 3.57 -16.98 9.80
N VAL A 179 4.59 -17.76 9.40
CA VAL A 179 4.43 -19.19 9.06
C VAL A 179 4.68 -20.11 10.25
N THR A 180 5.65 -19.81 11.12
CA THR A 180 6.05 -20.70 12.21
C THR A 180 5.83 -20.08 13.57
N ASN A 181 5.98 -20.87 14.63
CA ASN A 181 5.88 -20.37 16.01
C ASN A 181 6.84 -19.19 16.26
N GLY A 182 6.37 -18.19 17.00
CA GLY A 182 7.13 -16.99 17.30
C GLY A 182 6.22 -15.82 17.54
N LYS A 183 6.78 -14.63 17.38
CA LYS A 183 6.05 -13.36 17.44
C LYS A 183 6.52 -12.45 16.33
N LEU A 184 5.59 -11.73 15.75
CA LEU A 184 5.85 -10.65 14.80
C LEU A 184 5.31 -9.35 15.38
N TYR A 185 6.15 -8.34 15.42
CA TYR A 185 5.76 -6.97 15.76
C TYR A 185 5.83 -6.09 14.53
N ILE A 186 4.86 -5.21 14.39
CA ILE A 186 4.82 -4.18 13.34
C ILE A 186 4.70 -2.83 14.03
N TYR A 187 5.63 -1.92 13.73
CA TYR A 187 5.72 -0.59 14.32
C TYR A 187 5.51 0.49 13.27
N GLY A 188 4.80 1.55 13.65
CA GLY A 188 4.69 2.78 12.87
C GLY A 188 4.10 2.58 11.48
N GLY A 189 3.14 1.64 11.35
CA GLY A 189 2.51 1.35 10.07
C GLY A 189 1.76 2.55 9.50
N GLU A 190 2.01 2.86 8.23
CA GLU A 190 1.27 3.85 7.45
C GLU A 190 0.77 3.20 6.15
N LEU A 191 -0.53 3.35 5.88
CA LEU A 191 -1.14 3.01 4.60
C LEU A 191 -1.39 4.30 3.82
N THR A 192 -0.78 4.43 2.65
CA THR A 192 -1.12 5.47 1.67
C THR A 192 -1.85 4.83 0.49
N VAL A 193 -3.01 5.37 0.15
CA VAL A 193 -3.80 4.97 -1.01
C VAL A 193 -3.95 6.17 -1.94
N GLN A 194 -3.45 6.03 -3.17
CA GLN A 194 -3.65 7.01 -4.23
C GLN A 194 -4.66 6.44 -5.21
N MET A 195 -5.73 7.18 -5.45
CA MET A 195 -6.81 6.79 -6.36
C MET A 195 -6.78 7.71 -7.57
N MET A 196 -6.72 7.13 -8.76
CA MET A 196 -6.63 7.84 -10.02
C MET A 196 -7.80 7.47 -10.92
N GLN A 197 -8.59 8.47 -11.29
CA GLN A 197 -9.67 8.32 -12.25
C GLN A 197 -9.21 8.80 -13.62
N TYR A 198 -9.30 7.95 -14.61
CA TYR A 198 -8.99 8.27 -16.00
C TYR A 198 -10.26 8.52 -16.80
N GLN A 199 -10.13 9.25 -17.90
CA GLN A 199 -11.23 9.50 -18.82
C GLN A 199 -11.80 8.17 -19.34
N VAL A 200 -13.13 8.11 -19.47
CA VAL A 200 -13.81 6.94 -20.04
C VAL A 200 -13.30 6.67 -21.46
N GLY A 201 -12.96 5.41 -21.73
CA GLY A 201 -12.37 5.00 -23.00
C GLY A 201 -10.83 5.07 -23.06
N THR A 202 -10.16 5.56 -21.99
CA THR A 202 -8.71 5.47 -21.90
C THR A 202 -8.30 4.00 -21.79
N ASN A 203 -7.34 3.59 -22.63
CA ASN A 203 -6.75 2.25 -22.53
C ASN A 203 -5.81 2.20 -21.32
N ILE A 204 -6.25 1.58 -20.24
CA ILE A 204 -5.46 1.38 -19.02
C ILE A 204 -4.91 -0.04 -19.06
N THR A 205 -3.57 -0.16 -19.13
CA THR A 205 -2.88 -1.47 -19.18
C THR A 205 -2.78 -2.16 -17.82
N ILE A 206 -3.18 -1.46 -16.73
CA ILE A 206 -3.19 -2.03 -15.38
C ILE A 206 -4.33 -3.04 -15.30
N PRO A 207 -4.05 -4.30 -14.95
CA PRO A 207 -5.11 -5.32 -14.92
C PRO A 207 -6.02 -5.14 -13.69
N SER A 208 -7.29 -5.45 -13.87
CA SER A 208 -8.17 -5.69 -12.72
C SER A 208 -7.81 -7.02 -12.07
N PRO A 209 -7.76 -7.11 -10.73
CA PRO A 209 -7.47 -8.35 -10.06
C PRO A 209 -8.49 -9.46 -10.38
N ILE A 210 -8.00 -10.67 -10.52
CA ILE A 210 -8.80 -11.86 -10.79
C ILE A 210 -9.22 -12.48 -9.45
N ILE A 211 -10.53 -12.60 -9.22
CA ILE A 211 -11.04 -13.27 -8.02
C ILE A 211 -10.94 -14.79 -8.22
N ARG A 212 -10.40 -15.48 -7.22
CA ARG A 212 -10.38 -16.94 -7.10
C ARG A 212 -10.99 -17.37 -5.76
N GLU A 213 -11.65 -18.52 -5.74
CA GLU A 213 -12.38 -19.04 -4.56
C GLU A 213 -11.92 -20.47 -4.19
#